data_daaa56b239d17f6af8089d1de67ca0e0
#
_entry.id   daaa56b239d17f6af8089d1de67ca0e0
#
_cell.length_a   1.000
_cell.length_b   1.000
_cell.length_c   1.000
_cell.angle_alpha   90.00
_cell.angle_beta   90.00
_cell.angle_gamma   90.00
#
_symmetry.space_group_name_H-M   'P 1'
#
loop_
_entity.id
_entity.type
_entity.pdbx_description
1 polymer ?
#
loop_
_entity_poly.entity_id
_entity_poly.type
_entity_poly.pdbx_seq_one_letter_code
_entity_poly.pdbx_strand_id
1 'polypeptide(L)'
;SQSSNFYFLTSTVKRDFGRWRFHFLNTKKDGHELGEIDPKDLAELSQNILSAGRKSQIIFMHHPPLNIGSAWLDDMKLENSSEFWHIVRQSSNIKGVFCGHVHQDNELSRNGVPVITTPSTCVQFKRHSRVYQIERLQPGFRVIEVQDDGTFSHHLVRLEPSDGFSVPLL
;
A
#
# COMPACT_ATOMS: atom_id res chain seq x y z
N SER A 1 5.73 30.78 -12.54
CA SER A 1 4.63 29.93 -12.08
C SER A 1 4.95 28.49 -12.46
N GLN A 2 5.45 27.71 -11.49
CA GLN A 2 5.59 26.25 -11.65
C GLN A 2 4.22 25.64 -11.36
N SER A 3 3.55 25.16 -12.39
CA SER A 3 2.37 24.33 -12.24
C SER A 3 2.80 22.99 -11.62
N SER A 4 2.38 22.76 -10.39
CA SER A 4 2.50 21.45 -9.74
C SER A 4 1.59 20.46 -10.48
N ASN A 5 2.14 19.72 -11.42
CA ASN A 5 1.45 18.61 -12.03
C ASN A 5 1.30 17.50 -10.98
N PHE A 6 0.14 17.39 -10.37
CA PHE A 6 -0.26 16.20 -9.63
C PHE A 6 -0.45 15.06 -10.65
N TYR A 7 0.57 14.21 -10.79
CA TYR A 7 0.43 12.97 -11.56
C TYR A 7 -0.32 11.96 -10.70
N PHE A 8 -1.61 11.80 -10.96
CA PHE A 8 -2.29 10.58 -10.50
C PHE A 8 -1.69 9.39 -11.26
N LEU A 9 -1.36 8.33 -10.54
CA LEU A 9 -0.95 7.08 -11.18
C LEU A 9 -2.14 6.55 -11.98
N THR A 10 -2.08 6.72 -13.28
CA THR A 10 -3.09 6.21 -14.24
C THR A 10 -2.72 4.83 -14.77
N SER A 11 -1.52 4.34 -14.43
CA SER A 11 -1.00 3.04 -14.85
C SER A 11 0.05 2.55 -13.84
N THR A 12 0.38 1.28 -13.90
CA THR A 12 1.48 0.67 -13.15
C THR A 12 2.81 1.31 -13.55
N VAL A 13 3.60 1.71 -12.58
CA VAL A 13 4.91 2.34 -12.77
C VAL A 13 5.97 1.59 -11.99
N LYS A 14 7.14 1.38 -12.57
CA LYS A 14 8.33 0.89 -11.85
C LYS A 14 9.42 1.96 -11.77
N ARG A 15 10.20 1.91 -10.70
CA ARG A 15 11.41 2.73 -10.51
C ARG A 15 12.53 1.88 -9.95
N ASP A 16 13.70 1.99 -10.56
CA ASP A 16 14.92 1.34 -10.08
C ASP A 16 15.80 2.36 -9.37
N PHE A 17 16.30 1.99 -8.19
CA PHE A 17 17.28 2.75 -7.42
C PHE A 17 18.29 1.78 -6.83
N GLY A 18 19.54 1.82 -7.30
CA GLY A 18 20.58 0.89 -6.89
C GLY A 18 20.13 -0.56 -7.08
N ARG A 19 20.19 -1.34 -6.01
CA ARG A 19 19.73 -2.74 -6.00
C ARG A 19 18.24 -2.93 -5.68
N TRP A 20 17.47 -1.87 -5.66
CA TRP A 20 16.04 -1.89 -5.40
C TRP A 20 15.23 -1.65 -6.67
N ARG A 21 14.06 -2.29 -6.72
CA ARG A 21 12.98 -2.00 -7.66
C ARG A 21 11.71 -1.73 -6.90
N PHE A 22 11.09 -0.60 -7.17
CA PHE A 22 9.81 -0.19 -6.61
C PHE A 22 8.74 -0.32 -7.69
N HIS A 23 7.64 -0.97 -7.34
CA HIS A 23 6.45 -1.09 -8.17
C HIS A 23 5.34 -0.26 -7.56
N PHE A 24 4.72 0.60 -8.35
CA PHE A 24 3.56 1.41 -7.94
C PHE A 24 2.39 0.98 -8.79
N LEU A 25 1.36 0.40 -8.15
CA LEU A 25 0.20 -0.18 -8.84
C LEU A 25 -1.00 0.74 -8.72
N ASN A 26 -1.66 1.01 -9.84
CA ASN A 26 -3.00 1.57 -9.81
C ASN A 26 -3.99 0.46 -9.46
N THR A 27 -4.74 0.66 -8.37
CA THR A 27 -5.79 -0.27 -7.93
C THR A 27 -7.16 0.38 -7.92
N LYS A 28 -7.30 1.55 -8.58
CA LYS A 28 -8.58 2.25 -8.68
C LYS A 28 -9.50 1.50 -9.63
N LYS A 29 -10.72 1.23 -9.19
CA LYS A 29 -11.84 0.75 -10.02
C LYS A 29 -12.87 1.87 -10.13
N ASP A 30 -13.14 2.34 -11.33
CA ASP A 30 -14.04 3.47 -11.52
C ASP A 30 -15.47 3.15 -11.06
N GLY A 31 -16.03 4.05 -10.23
CA GLY A 31 -17.36 3.90 -9.66
C GLY A 31 -17.47 2.92 -8.49
N HIS A 32 -16.34 2.41 -7.96
CA HIS A 32 -16.32 1.46 -6.84
C HIS A 32 -15.32 1.88 -5.76
N GLU A 33 -15.61 1.52 -4.51
CA GLU A 33 -14.70 1.67 -3.38
C GLU A 33 -13.71 0.49 -3.25
N LEU A 34 -14.02 -0.65 -3.85
CA LEU A 34 -13.12 -1.79 -3.92
C LEU A 34 -12.02 -1.57 -4.98
N GLY A 35 -10.86 -2.20 -4.76
CA GLY A 35 -9.74 -2.10 -5.67
C GLY A 35 -9.74 -3.21 -6.73
N GLU A 36 -9.21 -2.88 -7.90
CA GLU A 36 -8.90 -3.84 -8.96
C GLU A 36 -7.64 -3.41 -9.70
N ILE A 37 -6.77 -4.35 -10.03
CA ILE A 37 -5.63 -4.09 -10.92
C ILE A 37 -6.05 -4.53 -12.32
N ASP A 38 -5.91 -3.63 -13.30
CA ASP A 38 -6.19 -3.96 -14.70
C ASP A 38 -5.37 -5.18 -15.15
N PRO A 39 -5.94 -6.12 -15.90
CA PRO A 39 -5.21 -7.29 -16.40
C PRO A 39 -3.92 -6.96 -17.15
N LYS A 40 -3.87 -5.84 -17.86
CA LYS A 40 -2.66 -5.34 -18.53
C LYS A 40 -1.60 -4.95 -17.50
N ASP A 41 -1.98 -4.27 -16.42
CA ASP A 41 -1.09 -3.87 -15.34
C ASP A 41 -0.58 -5.08 -14.55
N LEU A 42 -1.39 -6.13 -14.37
CA LEU A 42 -0.95 -7.40 -13.80
C LEU A 42 0.09 -8.09 -14.69
N ALA A 43 -0.13 -8.12 -16.00
CA ALA A 43 0.84 -8.67 -16.95
C ALA A 43 2.16 -7.87 -16.94
N GLU A 44 2.09 -6.55 -16.90
CA GLU A 44 3.27 -5.69 -16.79
C GLU A 44 3.99 -5.90 -15.45
N LEU A 45 3.29 -6.02 -14.33
CA LEU A 45 3.86 -6.33 -13.02
C LEU A 45 4.65 -7.64 -13.06
N SER A 46 4.07 -8.70 -13.66
CA SER A 46 4.74 -10.00 -13.81
C SER A 46 6.05 -9.87 -14.57
N GLN A 47 6.05 -9.20 -15.71
CA GLN A 47 7.26 -8.95 -16.50
C GLN A 47 8.29 -8.13 -15.71
N ASN A 48 7.84 -7.10 -15.01
CA ASN A 48 8.70 -6.24 -14.20
C ASN A 48 9.33 -7.00 -13.04
N ILE A 49 8.59 -7.89 -12.36
CA ILE A 49 9.12 -8.73 -11.28
C ILE A 49 10.18 -9.67 -11.82
N LEU A 50 9.91 -10.39 -12.91
CA LEU A 50 10.84 -11.37 -13.49
C LEU A 50 12.10 -10.70 -14.03
N SER A 51 11.99 -9.54 -14.67
CA SER A 51 13.12 -8.78 -15.19
C SER A 51 13.98 -8.07 -14.14
N ALA A 52 13.57 -8.09 -12.87
CA ALA A 52 14.34 -7.44 -11.79
C ALA A 52 15.65 -8.15 -11.45
N GLY A 53 15.81 -9.42 -11.84
CA GLY A 53 17.02 -10.19 -11.54
C GLY A 53 17.21 -10.34 -10.03
N ARG A 54 18.36 -9.89 -9.51
CA ARG A 54 18.70 -9.96 -8.08
C ARG A 54 18.25 -8.75 -7.25
N LYS A 55 17.53 -7.80 -7.84
CA LYS A 55 17.08 -6.63 -7.10
C LYS A 55 16.07 -7.01 -6.02
N SER A 56 16.22 -6.43 -4.85
CA SER A 56 15.16 -6.42 -3.83
C SER A 56 14.00 -5.57 -4.33
N GLN A 57 12.77 -5.99 -4.06
CA GLN A 57 11.59 -5.37 -4.64
C GLN A 57 10.57 -5.01 -3.57
N ILE A 58 9.97 -3.83 -3.68
CA ILE A 58 8.84 -3.38 -2.84
C ILE A 58 7.69 -3.00 -3.77
N ILE A 59 6.48 -3.37 -3.37
CA ILE A 59 5.24 -3.05 -4.09
C ILE A 59 4.45 -2.04 -3.28
N PHE A 60 3.98 -0.98 -3.92
CA PHE A 60 3.08 0.04 -3.37
C PHE A 60 1.75 0.00 -4.11
N MET A 61 0.65 -0.03 -3.35
CA MET A 61 -0.70 -0.04 -3.89
C MET A 61 -1.67 0.61 -2.90
N HIS A 62 -2.86 1.02 -3.36
CA HIS A 62 -3.83 1.62 -2.45
C HIS A 62 -4.61 0.57 -1.65
N HIS A 63 -5.26 -0.38 -2.33
CA HIS A 63 -6.12 -1.37 -1.67
C HIS A 63 -5.32 -2.58 -1.20
N PRO A 64 -5.47 -3.03 0.06
CA PRO A 64 -4.80 -4.22 0.57
C PRO A 64 -5.20 -5.49 -0.21
N PRO A 65 -4.24 -6.38 -0.50
CA PRO A 65 -4.53 -7.63 -1.23
C PRO A 65 -4.91 -8.79 -0.29
N LEU A 66 -5.37 -8.48 0.93
CA LEU A 66 -5.82 -9.45 1.94
C LEU A 66 -6.73 -8.77 2.96
N ASN A 67 -7.43 -9.57 3.76
CA ASN A 67 -8.26 -9.07 4.85
C ASN A 67 -7.39 -8.51 5.98
N ILE A 68 -7.81 -7.38 6.54
CA ILE A 68 -7.17 -6.68 7.65
C ILE A 68 -7.90 -6.88 8.99
N GLY A 69 -9.04 -7.60 8.97
CA GLY A 69 -9.85 -7.90 10.15
C GLY A 69 -10.88 -6.82 10.51
N SER A 70 -11.16 -5.87 9.63
CA SER A 70 -12.27 -4.93 9.73
C SER A 70 -13.27 -5.23 8.61
N ALA A 71 -14.39 -5.88 8.94
CA ALA A 71 -15.28 -6.51 7.96
C ALA A 71 -15.71 -5.56 6.83
N TRP A 72 -16.13 -4.33 7.17
CA TRP A 72 -16.55 -3.36 6.16
C TRP A 72 -15.43 -2.89 5.23
N LEU A 73 -14.16 -2.86 5.71
CA LEU A 73 -12.99 -2.56 4.89
C LEU A 73 -12.52 -3.79 4.10
N ASP A 74 -12.72 -4.97 4.65
CA ASP A 74 -12.39 -6.23 3.98
C ASP A 74 -13.26 -6.46 2.74
N ASP A 75 -14.48 -5.89 2.72
CA ASP A 75 -15.36 -5.87 1.54
C ASP A 75 -14.87 -4.88 0.45
N MET A 76 -13.96 -3.97 0.78
CA MET A 76 -13.41 -2.95 -0.12
C MET A 76 -11.92 -3.18 -0.44
N LYS A 77 -11.39 -4.37 -0.18
CA LYS A 77 -10.01 -4.75 -0.52
C LYS A 77 -9.81 -4.92 -2.03
N LEU A 78 -8.61 -5.32 -2.42
CA LEU A 78 -8.30 -5.71 -3.80
C LEU A 78 -9.11 -6.94 -4.22
N GLU A 79 -9.97 -6.79 -5.24
CA GLU A 79 -10.88 -7.83 -5.73
C GLU A 79 -10.10 -9.01 -6.36
N ASN A 80 -9.19 -8.70 -7.29
CA ASN A 80 -8.36 -9.71 -7.97
C ASN A 80 -7.04 -10.02 -7.22
N SER A 81 -7.14 -10.12 -5.89
CA SER A 81 -6.00 -10.42 -5.03
C SER A 81 -5.37 -11.79 -5.31
N SER A 82 -6.12 -12.76 -5.82
CA SER A 82 -5.61 -14.09 -6.16
C SER A 82 -4.57 -14.02 -7.28
N GLU A 83 -4.87 -13.27 -8.32
CA GLU A 83 -4.01 -13.04 -9.48
C GLU A 83 -2.76 -12.26 -9.07
N PHE A 84 -2.93 -11.23 -8.27
CA PHE A 84 -1.81 -10.48 -7.70
C PHE A 84 -0.85 -11.40 -6.92
N TRP A 85 -1.36 -12.24 -6.02
CA TRP A 85 -0.53 -13.15 -5.25
C TRP A 85 0.10 -14.26 -6.09
N HIS A 86 -0.55 -14.68 -7.17
CA HIS A 86 0.05 -15.60 -8.14
C HIS A 86 1.31 -14.99 -8.78
N ILE A 87 1.27 -13.70 -9.10
CA ILE A 87 2.41 -12.96 -9.65
C ILE A 87 3.51 -12.73 -8.61
N VAL A 88 3.15 -12.29 -7.39
CA VAL A 88 4.12 -12.04 -6.32
C VAL A 88 4.96 -13.28 -5.99
N ARG A 89 4.37 -14.46 -6.03
CA ARG A 89 5.07 -15.74 -5.80
C ARG A 89 6.12 -16.11 -6.86
N GLN A 90 6.18 -15.42 -7.97
CA GLN A 90 7.18 -15.67 -9.04
C GLN A 90 8.60 -15.22 -8.63
N SER A 91 8.74 -14.47 -7.53
CA SER A 91 10.04 -14.00 -7.06
C SER A 91 10.15 -14.04 -5.54
N SER A 92 11.24 -14.59 -5.03
CA SER A 92 11.60 -14.56 -3.61
C SER A 92 12.19 -13.20 -3.17
N ASN A 93 12.41 -12.29 -4.12
CA ASN A 93 13.01 -10.98 -3.85
C ASN A 93 11.99 -9.89 -3.52
N ILE A 94 10.69 -10.20 -3.46
CA ILE A 94 9.68 -9.27 -2.96
C ILE A 94 9.83 -9.16 -1.45
N LYS A 95 10.20 -7.97 -0.97
CA LYS A 95 10.50 -7.72 0.45
C LYS A 95 9.31 -7.22 1.23
N GLY A 96 8.32 -6.60 0.56
CA GLY A 96 7.12 -6.12 1.21
C GLY A 96 6.12 -5.52 0.23
N VAL A 97 4.87 -5.44 0.68
CA VAL A 97 3.75 -4.76 0.02
C VAL A 97 3.24 -3.69 0.97
N PHE A 98 3.22 -2.44 0.53
CA PHE A 98 2.73 -1.30 1.31
C PHE A 98 1.41 -0.80 0.73
N CYS A 99 0.42 -0.63 1.63
CA CYS A 99 -0.94 -0.28 1.25
C CYS A 99 -1.47 0.94 2.03
N GLY A 100 -2.38 1.67 1.41
CA GLY A 100 -3.19 2.71 2.02
C GLY A 100 -4.61 2.23 2.33
N HIS A 101 -5.60 3.02 1.93
CA HIS A 101 -7.06 2.76 1.94
C HIS A 101 -7.70 2.60 3.31
N VAL A 102 -7.17 1.73 4.15
CA VAL A 102 -7.78 1.28 5.40
C VAL A 102 -7.58 2.26 6.56
N HIS A 103 -6.77 3.29 6.40
CA HIS A 103 -6.45 4.30 7.42
C HIS A 103 -6.04 3.69 8.78
N GLN A 104 -5.39 2.53 8.73
CA GLN A 104 -4.94 1.77 9.90
C GLN A 104 -3.49 1.37 9.75
N ASP A 105 -2.80 1.22 10.88
CA ASP A 105 -1.46 0.68 10.98
C ASP A 105 -1.56 -0.83 11.26
N ASN A 106 -1.44 -1.66 10.22
CA ASN A 106 -1.42 -3.10 10.35
C ASN A 106 -0.13 -3.67 9.75
N GLU A 107 0.41 -4.69 10.42
CA GLU A 107 1.50 -5.51 9.92
C GLU A 107 1.00 -6.96 9.80
N LEU A 108 0.86 -7.40 8.58
CA LEU A 108 0.33 -8.70 8.20
C LEU A 108 1.35 -9.41 7.33
N SER A 109 1.11 -10.66 7.00
CA SER A 109 1.95 -11.37 6.02
C SER A 109 1.15 -12.38 5.23
N ARG A 110 1.59 -12.65 3.99
CA ARG A 110 1.11 -13.78 3.19
C ARG A 110 2.26 -14.45 2.47
N ASN A 111 2.41 -15.75 2.67
CA ASN A 111 3.48 -16.56 2.09
C ASN A 111 4.90 -16.01 2.41
N GLY A 112 5.09 -15.47 3.60
CA GLY A 112 6.36 -14.88 4.04
C GLY A 112 6.62 -13.46 3.53
N VAL A 113 5.73 -12.88 2.72
CA VAL A 113 5.84 -11.49 2.27
C VAL A 113 5.07 -10.58 3.22
N PRO A 114 5.73 -9.61 3.88
CA PRO A 114 5.06 -8.62 4.73
C PRO A 114 4.07 -7.76 3.93
N VAL A 115 2.90 -7.50 4.51
CA VAL A 115 1.89 -6.55 4.01
C VAL A 115 1.64 -5.52 5.09
N ILE A 116 2.02 -4.28 4.80
CA ILE A 116 2.01 -3.18 5.76
C ILE A 116 1.02 -2.13 5.29
N THR A 117 0.02 -1.82 6.13
CA THR A 117 -0.89 -0.72 5.84
C THR A 117 -0.44 0.56 6.53
N THR A 118 -0.82 1.68 5.97
CA THR A 118 -0.41 3.01 6.45
C THR A 118 -1.63 3.79 6.91
N PRO A 119 -1.54 4.47 8.06
CA PRO A 119 -2.56 5.41 8.52
C PRO A 119 -2.80 6.53 7.51
N SER A 120 -3.94 7.18 7.62
CA SER A 120 -4.25 8.36 6.84
C SER A 120 -3.56 9.61 7.40
N THR A 121 -3.28 10.56 6.53
CA THR A 121 -2.90 11.93 6.91
C THR A 121 -4.12 12.79 7.30
N CYS A 122 -5.30 12.20 7.42
CA CYS A 122 -6.54 12.83 7.84
C CYS A 122 -7.17 12.05 9.00
N VAL A 123 -8.25 11.31 8.76
CA VAL A 123 -8.97 10.53 9.78
C VAL A 123 -8.47 9.09 9.85
N GLN A 124 -8.60 8.47 11.02
CA GLN A 124 -8.27 7.06 11.19
C GLN A 124 -9.55 6.23 11.36
N PHE A 125 -9.54 4.99 10.88
CA PHE A 125 -10.66 4.07 11.06
C PHE A 125 -10.37 3.08 12.19
N LYS A 126 -11.41 2.80 13.00
CA LYS A 126 -11.29 1.89 14.14
C LYS A 126 -10.99 0.48 13.67
N ARG A 127 -9.95 -0.12 14.26
CA ARG A 127 -9.55 -1.50 13.97
C ARG A 127 -10.60 -2.50 14.43
N HIS A 128 -10.69 -3.62 13.73
CA HIS A 128 -11.60 -4.73 14.03
C HIS A 128 -13.08 -4.34 14.11
N SER A 129 -13.46 -3.26 13.42
CA SER A 129 -14.86 -2.82 13.36
C SER A 129 -15.63 -3.54 12.25
N ARG A 130 -16.90 -3.84 12.52
CA ARG A 130 -17.81 -4.39 11.50
C ARG A 130 -18.46 -3.33 10.64
N VAL A 131 -18.49 -2.09 11.13
CA VAL A 131 -19.12 -0.93 10.47
C VAL A 131 -18.17 0.24 10.46
N TYR A 132 -18.43 1.24 9.63
CA TYR A 132 -17.69 2.48 9.62
C TYR A 132 -17.64 3.11 11.02
N GLN A 133 -16.45 3.30 11.55
CA GLN A 133 -16.18 3.99 12.81
C GLN A 133 -14.84 4.72 12.72
N ILE A 134 -14.84 5.98 13.15
CA ILE A 134 -13.62 6.78 13.29
C ILE A 134 -12.95 6.47 14.62
N GLU A 135 -11.63 6.39 14.60
CA GLU A 135 -10.80 6.30 15.80
C GLU A 135 -10.06 7.64 16.01
N ARG A 136 -10.06 8.11 17.26
CA ARG A 136 -9.40 9.38 17.64
C ARG A 136 -7.89 9.21 17.79
N LEU A 137 -7.23 8.91 16.68
CA LEU A 137 -5.79 8.87 16.58
C LEU A 137 -5.32 9.99 15.65
N GLN A 138 -4.16 10.55 15.95
CA GLN A 138 -3.55 11.59 15.14
C GLN A 138 -3.26 11.08 13.72
N PRO A 139 -3.31 11.96 12.71
CA PRO A 139 -2.83 11.67 11.37
C PRO A 139 -1.40 11.14 11.38
N GLY A 140 -1.06 10.35 10.39
CA GLY A 140 0.27 9.78 10.32
C GLY A 140 0.70 9.41 8.92
N PHE A 141 1.99 9.15 8.78
CA PHE A 141 2.60 8.63 7.58
C PHE A 141 3.70 7.63 7.94
N ARG A 142 4.13 6.84 6.97
CA ARG A 142 5.18 5.85 7.17
C ARG A 142 6.44 6.26 6.45
N VAL A 143 7.56 6.17 7.13
CA VAL A 143 8.90 6.28 6.56
C VAL A 143 9.41 4.88 6.27
N ILE A 144 9.98 4.68 5.09
CA ILE A 144 10.58 3.42 4.67
C ILE A 144 12.02 3.71 4.27
N GLU A 145 12.95 3.02 4.91
CA GLU A 145 14.39 3.15 4.67
C GLU A 145 14.90 1.87 4.03
N VAL A 146 15.53 1.98 2.89
CA VAL A 146 16.10 0.84 2.15
C VAL A 146 17.61 0.86 2.22
N GLN A 147 18.23 -0.31 2.41
CA GLN A 147 19.68 -0.45 2.56
C GLN A 147 20.31 -1.08 1.30
N ASP A 148 21.60 -0.84 1.11
CA ASP A 148 22.35 -1.38 -0.03
C ASP A 148 22.51 -2.91 0.03
N ASP A 149 22.33 -3.52 1.20
CA ASP A 149 22.36 -4.98 1.35
C ASP A 149 21.04 -5.65 0.94
N GLY A 150 20.00 -4.86 0.63
CA GLY A 150 18.67 -5.34 0.23
C GLY A 150 17.72 -5.59 1.39
N THR A 151 18.07 -5.15 2.59
CA THR A 151 17.16 -5.07 3.75
C THR A 151 16.44 -3.73 3.78
N PHE A 152 15.30 -3.65 4.47
CA PHE A 152 14.60 -2.41 4.70
C PHE A 152 14.08 -2.35 6.13
N SER A 153 13.87 -1.13 6.60
CA SER A 153 13.15 -0.84 7.85
C SER A 153 12.01 0.13 7.57
N HIS A 154 11.05 0.20 8.46
CA HIS A 154 9.99 1.19 8.38
C HIS A 154 9.51 1.59 9.77
N HIS A 155 9.04 2.81 9.91
CA HIS A 155 8.41 3.28 11.13
C HIS A 155 7.26 4.24 10.82
N LEU A 156 6.32 4.29 11.75
CA LEU A 156 5.18 5.20 11.70
C LEU A 156 5.54 6.51 12.38
N VAL A 157 5.24 7.63 11.72
CA VAL A 157 5.27 8.97 12.30
C VAL A 157 3.84 9.48 12.42
N ARG A 158 3.45 9.95 13.61
CA ARG A 158 2.16 10.62 13.83
C ARG A 158 2.41 12.07 14.20
N LEU A 159 1.48 12.95 13.81
CA LEU A 159 1.50 14.35 14.23
C LEU A 159 1.31 14.44 15.75
N GLU A 160 1.97 15.40 16.35
CA GLU A 160 1.76 15.69 17.77
C GLU A 160 0.43 16.45 17.98
N PRO A 161 -0.27 16.22 19.09
CA PRO A 161 -1.54 16.91 19.37
C PRO A 161 -1.42 18.44 19.45
N SER A 162 -0.20 18.96 19.70
CA SER A 162 0.10 20.38 19.79
C SER A 162 0.12 21.12 18.46
N ASP A 163 0.13 20.42 17.33
CA ASP A 163 0.25 21.00 15.98
C ASP A 163 -1.06 21.63 15.47
N GLY A 164 -2.02 21.88 16.37
CA GLY A 164 -3.28 22.56 16.06
C GLY A 164 -4.28 21.72 15.24
N PHE A 165 -3.94 20.45 14.99
CA PHE A 165 -4.86 19.53 14.31
C PHE A 165 -5.83 18.90 15.32
N SER A 166 -7.10 19.27 15.22
CA SER A 166 -8.18 18.54 15.90
C SER A 166 -8.79 17.54 14.92
N VAL A 167 -8.87 16.27 15.30
CA VAL A 167 -9.62 15.26 14.53
C VAL A 167 -11.04 15.78 14.37
N PRO A 168 -11.56 15.95 13.13
CA PRO A 168 -12.91 16.43 12.91
C PRO A 168 -13.93 15.58 13.68
N LEU A 169 -14.81 16.23 14.41
CA LEU A 169 -16.02 15.59 14.95
C LEU A 169 -17.01 15.49 13.78
N LEU A 170 -17.14 14.31 13.19
CA LEU A 170 -18.18 13.97 12.24
C LEU A 170 -19.41 13.44 12.99
#